data_1ea34056e0ff8877328c2de5341a08cc
#
_entry.id   1ea34056e0ff8877328c2de5341a08cc
#
_cell.length_a   1.000
_cell.length_b   1.000
_cell.length_c   1.000
_cell.angle_alpha   90.00
_cell.angle_beta   90.00
_cell.angle_gamma   90.00
#
_symmetry.space_group_name_H-M   'P 1'
#
loop_
_entity.id
_entity.type
_entity.pdbx_description
1 polymer ?
#
loop_
_entity_poly.entity_id
_entity_poly.type
_entity_poly.pdbx_seq_one_letter_code
_entity_poly.pdbx_strand_id
1 'polypeptide(L)'
;MSKSLPVALVLAAGHGTRLRPLTEVRAKPAVPVAGSPLIRHLLKWLADQGVSRTVINLHYHPKTITQAVGHGESLGLNVRYSWESQLLGSAGGPRQALDLLGERFFIINGDTLTDVSLKKLFRRHVSTKAQVTMAVTPHPRPEQYGGSRQNESGQVGGFSRPGAVNMKHFFGVQLAEAAVFSDLIAGKPASTVGGIYDKLVAKDTGSICTLDTDAKFEDVGTPLDYLNANQAIMKSEGRTSFNVGVDSTIHPSARLTETVVWDRVTVGSNCKLHKCIVTDDVIIPDNVTLVRQICISAKHVMKPGSGSRLGNAIVYPLKTGY
;
A
#
# COMPACT_ATOMS: atom_id res chain seq x y z
N MET A 1 22.86 -13.46 21.22
CA MET A 1 21.49 -12.87 21.19
C MET A 1 21.27 -12.26 19.82
N SER A 2 20.35 -12.76 19.02
CA SER A 2 20.00 -12.15 17.73
C SER A 2 19.39 -10.78 18.03
N LYS A 3 20.08 -9.68 17.66
CA LYS A 3 19.50 -8.34 17.79
C LYS A 3 18.22 -8.32 16.96
N SER A 4 17.09 -7.97 17.58
CA SER A 4 15.81 -7.77 16.86
C SER A 4 16.01 -6.76 15.73
N LEU A 5 15.30 -6.92 14.63
CA LEU A 5 15.32 -5.93 13.56
C LEU A 5 14.78 -4.58 14.05
N PRO A 6 15.20 -3.46 13.43
CA PRO A 6 14.67 -2.13 13.73
C PRO A 6 13.13 -2.05 13.63
N VAL A 7 12.55 -1.05 14.26
CA VAL A 7 11.13 -0.70 14.14
C VAL A 7 10.79 -0.46 12.66
N ALA A 8 9.59 -0.84 12.23
CA ALA A 8 9.08 -0.48 10.91
C ALA A 8 8.04 0.65 11.01
N LEU A 9 8.21 1.71 10.22
CA LEU A 9 7.17 2.71 9.97
C LEU A 9 6.44 2.33 8.68
N VAL A 10 5.14 2.13 8.77
CA VAL A 10 4.27 1.89 7.62
C VAL A 10 3.57 3.19 7.23
N LEU A 11 3.82 3.67 6.00
CA LEU A 11 3.20 4.89 5.47
C LEU A 11 1.77 4.60 4.99
N ALA A 12 0.79 4.94 5.81
CA ALA A 12 -0.62 4.62 5.61
C ALA A 12 -1.55 5.85 5.60
N ALA A 13 -1.00 7.06 5.69
CA ALA A 13 -1.76 8.31 5.81
C ALA A 13 -2.38 8.82 4.49
N GLY A 14 -1.92 8.32 3.33
CA GLY A 14 -2.26 8.83 2.00
C GLY A 14 -3.74 8.70 1.63
N HIS A 15 -4.24 9.65 0.81
CA HIS A 15 -5.62 9.63 0.31
C HIS A 15 -5.94 8.47 -0.66
N GLY A 16 -4.93 7.85 -1.27
CA GLY A 16 -5.14 6.76 -2.23
C GLY A 16 -5.95 7.16 -3.46
N THR A 17 -5.75 8.36 -3.99
CA THR A 17 -6.59 8.97 -5.05
C THR A 17 -6.68 8.16 -6.33
N ARG A 18 -5.60 7.46 -6.72
CA ARG A 18 -5.59 6.57 -7.90
C ARG A 18 -6.49 5.33 -7.75
N LEU A 19 -6.76 4.92 -6.52
CA LEU A 19 -7.62 3.78 -6.21
C LEU A 19 -9.10 4.18 -6.05
N ARG A 20 -9.44 5.47 -6.21
CA ARG A 20 -10.84 5.88 -6.22
C ARG A 20 -11.61 5.13 -7.30
N PRO A 21 -12.87 4.79 -7.02
CA PRO A 21 -13.70 5.22 -5.89
C PRO A 21 -13.59 4.33 -4.63
N LEU A 22 -12.81 3.25 -4.62
CA LEU A 22 -12.70 2.31 -3.49
C LEU A 22 -12.25 3.01 -2.19
N THR A 23 -11.37 3.99 -2.33
CA THR A 23 -10.85 4.75 -1.16
C THR A 23 -11.83 5.77 -0.60
N GLU A 24 -13.01 5.93 -1.17
CA GLU A 24 -14.12 6.65 -0.53
C GLU A 24 -14.77 5.83 0.58
N VAL A 25 -14.59 4.51 0.56
CA VAL A 25 -15.15 3.57 1.55
C VAL A 25 -14.15 3.25 2.65
N ARG A 26 -12.93 2.87 2.27
CA ARG A 26 -11.84 2.52 3.22
C ARG A 26 -10.53 3.18 2.81
N ALA A 27 -9.65 3.47 3.76
CA ALA A 27 -8.28 3.84 3.46
C ALA A 27 -7.63 2.77 2.56
N LYS A 28 -6.74 3.17 1.64
CA LYS A 28 -6.06 2.24 0.71
C LYS A 28 -5.45 1.03 1.44
N PRO A 29 -4.72 1.18 2.58
CA PRO A 29 -4.18 0.03 3.30
C PRO A 29 -5.24 -0.89 3.95
N ALA A 30 -6.48 -0.42 4.10
CA ALA A 30 -7.58 -1.18 4.70
C ALA A 30 -8.51 -1.86 3.67
N VAL A 31 -8.28 -1.70 2.36
CA VAL A 31 -9.08 -2.42 1.36
C VAL A 31 -8.81 -3.93 1.46
N PRO A 32 -9.83 -4.80 1.35
CA PRO A 32 -9.62 -6.24 1.47
C PRO A 32 -8.98 -6.81 0.20
N VAL A 33 -7.85 -7.47 0.33
CA VAL A 33 -7.19 -8.21 -0.73
C VAL A 33 -7.18 -9.68 -0.34
N ALA A 34 -7.68 -10.54 -1.22
CA ALA A 34 -7.84 -11.97 -0.97
C ALA A 34 -8.55 -12.29 0.37
N GLY A 35 -9.49 -11.44 0.80
CA GLY A 35 -10.30 -11.61 2.02
C GLY A 35 -9.67 -11.08 3.30
N SER A 36 -8.52 -10.40 3.22
CA SER A 36 -7.89 -9.76 4.38
C SER A 36 -7.49 -8.31 4.03
N PRO A 37 -7.58 -7.34 4.95
CA PRO A 37 -7.09 -5.99 4.70
C PRO A 37 -5.64 -5.98 4.22
N LEU A 38 -5.33 -5.19 3.18
CA LEU A 38 -4.01 -5.10 2.56
C LEU A 38 -2.88 -4.90 3.60
N ILE A 39 -3.12 -4.03 4.57
CA ILE A 39 -2.17 -3.76 5.65
C ILE A 39 -1.88 -5.01 6.52
N ARG A 40 -2.82 -5.94 6.67
CA ARG A 40 -2.58 -7.17 7.45
C ARG A 40 -1.62 -8.12 6.74
N HIS A 41 -1.68 -8.21 5.41
CA HIS A 41 -0.67 -8.95 4.63
C HIS A 41 0.72 -8.36 4.83
N LEU A 42 0.84 -7.03 4.75
CA LEU A 42 2.10 -6.32 4.98
C LEU A 42 2.62 -6.54 6.42
N LEU A 43 1.76 -6.39 7.42
CA LEU A 43 2.14 -6.57 8.82
C LEU A 43 2.53 -8.02 9.13
N LYS A 44 1.82 -9.01 8.56
CA LYS A 44 2.21 -10.41 8.67
C LYS A 44 3.59 -10.65 8.08
N TRP A 45 3.87 -10.12 6.87
CA TRP A 45 5.20 -10.21 6.28
C TRP A 45 6.26 -9.57 7.19
N LEU A 46 6.01 -8.39 7.78
CA LEU A 46 6.94 -7.76 8.74
C LEU A 46 7.25 -8.67 9.93
N ALA A 47 6.22 -9.30 10.51
CA ALA A 47 6.38 -10.25 11.62
C ALA A 47 7.21 -11.47 11.19
N ASP A 48 6.91 -12.05 10.03
CA ASP A 48 7.63 -13.21 9.47
C ASP A 48 9.11 -12.87 9.17
N GLN A 49 9.43 -11.60 8.86
CA GLN A 49 10.81 -11.11 8.73
C GLN A 49 11.54 -10.93 10.08
N GLY A 50 10.83 -10.94 11.20
CA GLY A 50 11.37 -10.78 12.55
C GLY A 50 11.31 -9.35 13.08
N VAL A 51 10.50 -8.48 12.49
CA VAL A 51 10.11 -7.20 13.08
C VAL A 51 9.14 -7.48 14.22
N SER A 52 9.32 -6.86 15.37
CA SER A 52 8.43 -7.02 16.54
C SER A 52 7.64 -5.75 16.88
N ARG A 53 8.10 -4.59 16.41
CA ARG A 53 7.47 -3.29 16.67
C ARG A 53 7.22 -2.55 15.36
N THR A 54 6.01 -2.02 15.20
CA THR A 54 5.59 -1.28 14.01
C THR A 54 4.88 0.00 14.40
N VAL A 55 5.17 1.08 13.70
CA VAL A 55 4.43 2.34 13.78
C VAL A 55 3.67 2.53 12.47
N ILE A 56 2.42 2.95 12.54
CA ILE A 56 1.58 3.22 11.38
C ILE A 56 1.16 4.69 11.44
N ASN A 57 1.49 5.49 10.42
CA ASN A 57 0.99 6.86 10.37
C ASN A 57 -0.44 6.89 9.82
N LEU A 58 -1.27 7.77 10.36
CA LEU A 58 -2.70 7.84 10.09
C LEU A 58 -3.13 9.26 9.74
N HIS A 59 -3.95 9.41 8.71
CA HIS A 59 -4.64 10.65 8.36
C HIS A 59 -5.99 10.36 7.71
N TYR A 60 -6.01 9.77 6.52
CA TYR A 60 -7.22 9.51 5.73
C TYR A 60 -7.91 8.21 6.15
N HIS A 61 -9.21 8.27 6.47
CA HIS A 61 -10.03 7.13 6.96
C HIS A 61 -9.34 6.27 8.05
N PRO A 62 -8.77 6.89 9.09
CA PRO A 62 -7.91 6.20 10.07
C PRO A 62 -8.62 5.07 10.81
N LYS A 63 -9.94 5.21 11.06
CA LYS A 63 -10.74 4.17 11.73
C LYS A 63 -10.70 2.84 10.97
N THR A 64 -10.69 2.86 9.65
CA THR A 64 -10.66 1.63 8.85
C THR A 64 -9.35 0.88 9.03
N ILE A 65 -8.23 1.59 9.22
CA ILE A 65 -6.92 1.00 9.52
C ILE A 65 -6.87 0.47 10.94
N THR A 66 -7.26 1.28 11.93
CA THR A 66 -7.20 0.87 13.35
C THR A 66 -8.14 -0.31 13.64
N GLN A 67 -9.30 -0.39 13.01
CA GLN A 67 -10.20 -1.54 13.11
C GLN A 67 -9.60 -2.81 12.49
N ALA A 68 -8.88 -2.67 11.36
CA ALA A 68 -8.24 -3.80 10.69
C ALA A 68 -7.04 -4.37 11.46
N VAL A 69 -6.34 -3.55 12.25
CA VAL A 69 -5.04 -3.88 12.85
C VAL A 69 -5.11 -4.05 14.37
N GLY A 70 -5.89 -3.21 15.06
CA GLY A 70 -5.88 -3.13 16.53
C GLY A 70 -4.50 -2.77 17.06
N HIS A 71 -4.04 -3.49 18.07
CA HIS A 71 -2.69 -3.34 18.63
C HIS A 71 -1.65 -4.29 18.02
N GLY A 72 -2.04 -5.10 17.01
CA GLY A 72 -1.16 -6.00 16.28
C GLY A 72 -0.90 -7.35 16.94
N GLU A 73 -1.48 -7.63 18.11
CA GLU A 73 -1.26 -8.85 18.88
C GLU A 73 -1.57 -10.12 18.06
N SER A 74 -2.69 -10.11 17.32
CA SER A 74 -3.09 -11.23 16.44
C SER A 74 -2.11 -11.50 15.28
N LEU A 75 -1.15 -10.59 15.07
CA LEU A 75 -0.11 -10.67 14.03
C LEU A 75 1.29 -10.87 14.64
N GLY A 76 1.40 -11.00 15.96
CA GLY A 76 2.69 -11.12 16.67
C GLY A 76 3.49 -9.81 16.69
N LEU A 77 2.83 -8.67 16.56
CA LEU A 77 3.44 -7.32 16.52
C LEU A 77 2.96 -6.46 17.68
N ASN A 78 3.80 -5.50 18.10
CA ASN A 78 3.38 -4.36 18.91
C ASN A 78 3.21 -3.16 17.96
N VAL A 79 1.96 -2.76 17.72
CA VAL A 79 1.61 -1.68 16.80
C VAL A 79 1.31 -0.40 17.59
N ARG A 80 1.94 0.70 17.18
CA ARG A 80 1.63 2.06 17.62
C ARG A 80 1.20 2.91 16.44
N TYR A 81 0.49 3.98 16.72
CA TYR A 81 -0.03 4.89 15.70
C TYR A 81 0.56 6.28 15.86
N SER A 82 0.96 6.88 14.72
CA SER A 82 1.37 8.29 14.63
C SER A 82 0.28 9.06 13.88
N TRP A 83 -0.33 10.02 14.54
CA TRP A 83 -1.44 10.79 13.98
C TRP A 83 -0.95 12.02 13.23
N GLU A 84 -1.48 12.22 12.02
CA GLU A 84 -1.25 13.42 11.21
C GLU A 84 -2.54 14.23 11.09
N SER A 85 -2.55 15.47 11.60
CA SER A 85 -3.70 16.38 11.47
C SER A 85 -3.90 16.86 10.03
N GLN A 86 -2.82 16.90 9.24
CA GLN A 86 -2.77 17.10 7.81
C GLN A 86 -1.82 16.08 7.18
N LEU A 87 -1.95 15.83 5.88
CA LEU A 87 -1.04 14.90 5.19
C LEU A 87 0.38 15.47 5.17
N LEU A 88 1.32 14.77 5.83
CA LEU A 88 2.70 15.25 6.00
C LEU A 88 3.66 14.75 4.92
N GLY A 89 3.25 13.80 4.08
CA GLY A 89 4.07 13.26 3.00
C GLY A 89 5.14 12.27 3.46
N SER A 90 6.01 11.88 2.51
CA SER A 90 6.95 10.76 2.70
C SER A 90 8.12 11.03 3.64
N ALA A 91 8.41 12.30 3.97
CA ALA A 91 9.44 12.69 4.94
C ALA A 91 8.84 13.32 6.21
N GLY A 92 7.75 14.07 6.10
CA GLY A 92 7.10 14.67 7.25
C GLY A 92 6.43 13.65 8.17
N GLY A 93 5.86 12.55 7.62
CA GLY A 93 5.33 11.43 8.42
C GLY A 93 6.40 10.75 9.28
N PRO A 94 7.54 10.31 8.73
CA PRO A 94 8.69 9.86 9.52
C PRO A 94 9.15 10.87 10.57
N ARG A 95 9.25 12.15 10.23
CA ARG A 95 9.62 13.21 11.19
C ARG A 95 8.63 13.28 12.36
N GLN A 96 7.33 13.21 12.09
CA GLN A 96 6.29 13.24 13.12
C GLN A 96 6.37 12.03 14.06
N ALA A 97 6.80 10.88 13.55
CA ALA A 97 6.85 9.62 14.29
C ALA A 97 8.19 9.33 14.98
N LEU A 98 9.22 10.21 14.88
CA LEU A 98 10.60 9.93 15.30
C LEU A 98 10.73 9.38 16.72
N ASP A 99 9.98 9.93 17.68
CA ASP A 99 10.02 9.50 19.08
C ASP A 99 9.55 8.04 19.31
N LEU A 100 8.90 7.45 18.30
CA LEU A 100 8.43 6.06 18.32
C LEU A 100 9.37 5.10 17.58
N LEU A 101 10.34 5.60 16.81
CA LEU A 101 11.08 4.83 15.79
C LEU A 101 12.49 4.39 16.24
N GLY A 102 13.18 5.16 17.05
CA GLY A 102 14.58 4.91 17.45
C GLY A 102 15.59 5.44 16.42
N GLU A 103 16.90 5.09 16.61
CA GLU A 103 17.99 5.65 15.82
C GLU A 103 17.94 5.30 14.32
N ARG A 104 17.44 4.12 14.00
CA ARG A 104 17.22 3.65 12.61
C ARG A 104 15.95 2.84 12.52
N PHE A 105 15.28 2.92 11.39
CA PHE A 105 14.00 2.28 11.19
C PHE A 105 13.72 1.99 9.71
N PHE A 106 12.94 0.93 9.47
CA PHE A 106 12.40 0.68 8.15
C PHE A 106 11.28 1.67 7.84
N ILE A 107 11.19 2.10 6.60
CA ILE A 107 10.04 2.84 6.06
C ILE A 107 9.45 1.98 4.95
N ILE A 108 8.18 1.64 5.09
CA ILE A 108 7.47 0.75 4.19
C ILE A 108 6.22 1.47 3.67
N ASN A 109 6.01 1.51 2.37
CA ASN A 109 4.76 2.00 1.82
C ASN A 109 3.60 1.05 2.20
N GLY A 110 2.52 1.58 2.74
CA GLY A 110 1.39 0.81 3.26
C GLY A 110 0.54 0.09 2.19
N ASP A 111 0.92 0.21 0.94
CA ASP A 111 0.26 -0.35 -0.24
C ASP A 111 1.12 -1.35 -1.02
N THR A 112 2.34 -1.62 -0.57
CA THR A 112 3.28 -2.54 -1.22
C THR A 112 3.22 -3.92 -0.57
N LEU A 113 2.94 -4.93 -1.37
CA LEU A 113 3.13 -6.34 -1.04
C LEU A 113 4.44 -6.83 -1.66
N THR A 114 5.33 -7.45 -0.87
CA THR A 114 6.64 -7.89 -1.35
C THR A 114 7.20 -9.04 -0.51
N ASP A 115 8.16 -9.77 -1.08
CA ASP A 115 8.91 -10.83 -0.42
C ASP A 115 10.38 -10.44 -0.16
N VAL A 116 10.73 -9.15 -0.28
CA VAL A 116 12.10 -8.67 -0.06
C VAL A 116 12.60 -9.00 1.36
N SER A 117 13.87 -9.38 1.47
CA SER A 117 14.47 -9.71 2.76
C SER A 117 14.92 -8.46 3.51
N LEU A 118 14.25 -8.13 4.61
CA LEU A 118 14.66 -7.03 5.50
C LEU A 118 16.02 -7.30 6.17
N LYS A 119 16.37 -8.58 6.39
CA LYS A 119 17.70 -8.94 6.91
C LYS A 119 18.81 -8.61 5.91
N LYS A 120 18.59 -8.85 4.60
CA LYS A 120 19.55 -8.46 3.56
C LYS A 120 19.67 -6.94 3.47
N LEU A 121 18.54 -6.22 3.52
CA LEU A 121 18.51 -4.77 3.50
C LEU A 121 19.25 -4.18 4.70
N PHE A 122 19.03 -4.71 5.90
CA PHE A 122 19.72 -4.30 7.12
C PHE A 122 21.25 -4.54 7.03
N ARG A 123 21.68 -5.72 6.56
CA ARG A 123 23.11 -6.02 6.38
C ARG A 123 23.77 -5.07 5.37
N ARG A 124 23.10 -4.80 4.25
CA ARG A 124 23.57 -3.84 3.24
C ARG A 124 23.74 -2.46 3.83
N HIS A 125 22.75 -1.98 4.57
CA HIS A 125 22.76 -0.67 5.22
C HIS A 125 23.95 -0.53 6.19
N VAL A 126 24.16 -1.52 7.06
CA VAL A 126 25.27 -1.51 8.01
C VAL A 126 26.63 -1.57 7.31
N SER A 127 26.77 -2.38 6.25
CA SER A 127 28.04 -2.55 5.53
C SER A 127 28.44 -1.31 4.75
N THR A 128 27.47 -0.57 4.20
CA THR A 128 27.74 0.66 3.43
C THR A 128 27.88 1.90 4.29
N LYS A 129 27.40 1.84 5.56
CA LYS A 129 27.28 3.00 6.45
C LYS A 129 26.46 4.13 5.84
N ALA A 130 25.55 3.81 4.92
CA ALA A 130 24.67 4.77 4.28
C ALA A 130 23.66 5.34 5.29
N GLN A 131 23.21 6.56 5.06
CA GLN A 131 22.13 7.17 5.85
C GLN A 131 20.74 6.62 5.45
N VAL A 132 20.62 6.20 4.17
CA VAL A 132 19.42 5.53 3.66
C VAL A 132 19.84 4.36 2.76
N THR A 133 19.15 3.23 2.87
CA THR A 133 19.30 2.12 1.94
C THR A 133 17.93 1.73 1.39
N MET A 134 17.77 1.85 0.06
CA MET A 134 16.52 1.59 -0.66
C MET A 134 16.57 0.20 -1.30
N ALA A 135 15.50 -0.60 -1.19
CA ALA A 135 15.36 -1.81 -1.96
C ALA A 135 14.85 -1.45 -3.37
N VAL A 136 15.55 -1.93 -4.40
CA VAL A 136 15.25 -1.60 -5.80
C VAL A 136 15.26 -2.85 -6.68
N THR A 137 14.48 -2.80 -7.77
CA THR A 137 14.42 -3.83 -8.80
C THR A 137 14.73 -3.24 -10.18
N PRO A 138 14.95 -4.07 -11.22
CA PRO A 138 14.82 -3.59 -12.58
C PRO A 138 13.52 -2.83 -12.78
N HIS A 139 13.54 -1.74 -13.55
CA HIS A 139 12.36 -0.87 -13.66
C HIS A 139 11.27 -1.49 -14.54
N PRO A 140 10.07 -1.82 -14.00
CA PRO A 140 9.05 -2.55 -14.77
C PRO A 140 8.30 -1.65 -15.78
N ARG A 141 8.20 -0.34 -15.52
CA ARG A 141 7.46 0.63 -16.34
C ARG A 141 8.17 1.99 -16.34
N PRO A 142 9.35 2.10 -16.97
CA PRO A 142 10.16 3.34 -16.92
C PRO A 142 9.45 4.53 -17.57
N GLU A 143 8.56 4.30 -18.53
CA GLU A 143 7.76 5.32 -19.19
C GLU A 143 6.71 5.96 -18.27
N GLN A 144 6.31 5.24 -17.22
CA GLN A 144 5.20 5.64 -16.34
C GLN A 144 5.68 6.18 -14.99
N TYR A 145 6.77 5.62 -14.45
CA TYR A 145 7.28 5.94 -13.12
C TYR A 145 8.72 6.46 -13.19
N GLY A 146 9.06 7.34 -12.26
CA GLY A 146 10.45 7.73 -12.01
C GLY A 146 11.23 6.63 -11.30
N GLY A 147 12.55 6.77 -11.26
CA GLY A 147 13.43 5.82 -10.61
C GLY A 147 14.70 6.45 -10.04
N SER A 148 15.54 5.64 -9.43
CA SER A 148 16.86 6.03 -8.96
C SER A 148 17.93 5.67 -9.97
N ARG A 149 18.89 6.55 -10.17
CA ARG A 149 20.15 6.30 -10.89
C ARG A 149 21.22 5.95 -9.87
N GLN A 150 21.94 4.87 -10.11
CA GLN A 150 22.98 4.40 -9.21
C GLN A 150 24.22 3.96 -9.98
N ASN A 151 25.38 3.99 -9.32
CA ASN A 151 26.60 3.43 -9.84
C ASN A 151 26.69 1.91 -9.57
N GLU A 152 27.76 1.26 -10.03
CA GLU A 152 27.98 -0.19 -9.88
C GLU A 152 28.04 -0.65 -8.41
N SER A 153 28.49 0.22 -7.51
CA SER A 153 28.50 -0.07 -6.06
C SER A 153 27.14 0.13 -5.38
N GLY A 154 26.13 0.58 -6.12
CA GLY A 154 24.77 0.83 -5.64
C GLY A 154 24.61 2.15 -4.90
N GLN A 155 25.53 3.10 -5.06
CA GLN A 155 25.38 4.45 -4.53
C GLN A 155 24.46 5.27 -5.45
N VAL A 156 23.44 5.92 -4.88
CA VAL A 156 22.46 6.72 -5.62
C VAL A 156 23.08 8.07 -6.00
N GLY A 157 23.17 8.34 -7.29
CA GLY A 157 23.63 9.62 -7.84
C GLY A 157 22.49 10.59 -8.19
N GLY A 158 21.23 10.20 -7.99
CA GLY A 158 20.07 11.04 -8.23
C GLY A 158 18.80 10.28 -8.54
N PHE A 159 17.72 11.03 -8.64
CA PHE A 159 16.39 10.52 -8.99
C PHE A 159 15.97 11.05 -10.36
N SER A 160 15.25 10.26 -11.12
CA SER A 160 14.87 10.61 -12.49
C SER A 160 13.35 10.59 -12.65
N ARG A 161 12.85 11.44 -13.54
CA ARG A 161 11.45 11.44 -13.95
C ARG A 161 11.14 10.26 -14.87
N PRO A 162 9.85 9.94 -15.10
CA PRO A 162 9.46 8.95 -16.10
C PRO A 162 10.10 9.21 -17.46
N GLY A 163 10.41 8.14 -18.21
CA GLY A 163 11.05 8.19 -19.53
C GLY A 163 12.58 8.20 -19.52
N ALA A 164 13.24 8.30 -18.36
CA ALA A 164 14.69 8.21 -18.30
C ALA A 164 15.16 6.75 -18.44
N VAL A 165 16.34 6.57 -19.01
CA VAL A 165 16.98 5.24 -19.20
C VAL A 165 17.87 4.89 -18.00
N ASN A 166 18.20 3.59 -17.88
CA ASN A 166 19.10 3.07 -16.84
C ASN A 166 18.70 3.43 -15.41
N MET A 167 17.41 3.32 -15.12
CA MET A 167 16.87 3.53 -13.78
C MET A 167 16.55 2.21 -13.08
N LYS A 168 16.63 2.22 -11.77
CA LYS A 168 16.04 1.19 -10.90
C LYS A 168 14.74 1.68 -10.29
N HIS A 169 13.83 0.75 -10.10
CA HIS A 169 12.53 1.02 -9.47
C HIS A 169 12.63 0.84 -7.95
N PHE A 170 12.33 1.89 -7.20
CA PHE A 170 12.14 1.83 -5.76
C PHE A 170 10.68 1.47 -5.46
N PHE A 171 10.45 0.30 -4.87
CA PHE A 171 9.09 -0.22 -4.64
C PHE A 171 8.59 -0.01 -3.19
N GLY A 172 9.13 1.00 -2.48
CA GLY A 172 8.57 1.44 -1.21
C GLY A 172 9.08 0.73 0.04
N VAL A 173 10.25 0.06 -0.02
CA VAL A 173 10.90 -0.55 1.15
C VAL A 173 12.29 0.02 1.32
N GLN A 174 12.59 0.63 2.47
CA GLN A 174 13.89 1.22 2.77
C GLN A 174 14.22 1.17 4.25
N LEU A 175 15.49 1.32 4.58
CA LEU A 175 16.00 1.52 5.93
C LEU A 175 16.68 2.88 6.00
N ALA A 176 16.39 3.66 7.02
CA ALA A 176 16.93 5.01 7.17
C ALA A 176 17.39 5.28 8.62
N GLU A 177 18.42 6.11 8.75
CA GLU A 177 18.84 6.68 10.02
C GLU A 177 17.91 7.83 10.42
N ALA A 178 17.54 7.93 11.70
CA ALA A 178 16.66 8.98 12.21
C ALA A 178 17.20 10.40 11.98
N ALA A 179 18.53 10.55 11.98
CA ALA A 179 19.20 11.81 11.70
C ALA A 179 18.82 12.45 10.35
N VAL A 180 18.43 11.62 9.35
CA VAL A 180 17.97 12.12 8.05
C VAL A 180 16.73 13.01 8.15
N PHE A 181 15.93 12.83 9.19
CA PHE A 181 14.65 13.52 9.38
C PHE A 181 14.68 14.55 10.51
N SER A 182 15.76 14.61 11.31
CA SER A 182 15.83 15.42 12.54
C SER A 182 15.68 16.91 12.30
N ASP A 183 16.23 17.43 11.20
CA ASP A 183 16.20 18.86 10.86
C ASP A 183 14.87 19.33 10.28
N LEU A 184 13.94 18.39 9.98
CA LEU A 184 12.62 18.75 9.52
C LEU A 184 11.76 19.28 10.68
N ILE A 185 10.88 20.21 10.38
CA ILE A 185 9.92 20.75 11.36
C ILE A 185 8.78 19.74 11.54
N ALA A 186 8.56 19.28 12.77
CA ALA A 186 7.44 18.40 13.09
C ALA A 186 6.09 19.02 12.70
N GLY A 187 5.17 18.21 12.19
CA GLY A 187 3.85 18.66 11.73
C GLY A 187 3.85 19.43 10.41
N LYS A 188 4.98 19.57 9.72
CA LYS A 188 5.06 20.21 8.40
C LYS A 188 5.23 19.19 7.28
N PRO A 189 4.53 19.33 6.15
CA PRO A 189 4.70 18.46 4.99
C PRO A 189 6.13 18.52 4.43
N ALA A 190 6.68 17.34 4.14
CA ALA A 190 7.98 17.19 3.49
C ALA A 190 8.03 15.89 2.67
N SER A 191 8.86 15.88 1.61
CA SER A 191 9.06 14.74 0.73
C SER A 191 10.47 14.17 0.86
N THR A 192 10.59 12.86 0.69
CA THR A 192 11.89 12.17 0.54
C THR A 192 12.49 12.47 -0.83
N VAL A 193 12.03 11.80 -1.88
CA VAL A 193 12.40 12.09 -3.27
C VAL A 193 11.74 13.40 -3.71
N GLY A 194 12.49 14.24 -4.41
CA GLY A 194 12.09 15.62 -4.70
C GLY A 194 12.24 16.56 -3.49
N GLY A 195 12.95 16.13 -2.43
CA GLY A 195 13.11 16.87 -1.20
C GLY A 195 14.41 16.57 -0.47
N ILE A 196 14.33 15.90 0.72
CA ILE A 196 15.51 15.68 1.56
C ILE A 196 16.53 14.73 0.95
N TYR A 197 16.11 13.72 0.18
CA TYR A 197 17.03 12.77 -0.45
C TYR A 197 17.86 13.41 -1.56
N ASP A 198 17.28 14.31 -2.33
CA ASP A 198 18.03 15.06 -3.35
C ASP A 198 19.13 15.91 -2.71
N LYS A 199 18.84 16.52 -1.55
CA LYS A 199 19.84 17.28 -0.78
C LYS A 199 20.94 16.38 -0.23
N LEU A 200 20.60 15.18 0.27
CA LEU A 200 21.58 14.20 0.75
C LEU A 200 22.53 13.77 -0.36
N VAL A 201 22.00 13.38 -1.52
CA VAL A 201 22.78 12.96 -2.68
C VAL A 201 23.68 14.10 -3.21
N ALA A 202 23.17 15.32 -3.23
CA ALA A 202 23.94 16.50 -3.65
C ALA A 202 25.12 16.81 -2.71
N LYS A 203 24.96 16.52 -1.40
CA LYS A 203 26.00 16.73 -0.40
C LYS A 203 27.06 15.60 -0.42
N ASP A 204 26.61 14.36 -0.56
CA ASP A 204 27.46 13.16 -0.59
C ASP A 204 26.72 12.02 -1.28
N THR A 205 27.25 11.55 -2.42
CA THR A 205 26.65 10.45 -3.22
C THR A 205 26.64 9.12 -2.47
N GLY A 206 27.47 8.94 -1.43
CA GLY A 206 27.46 7.75 -0.56
C GLY A 206 26.34 7.73 0.49
N SER A 207 25.65 8.87 0.70
CA SER A 207 24.59 8.99 1.72
C SER A 207 23.40 8.07 1.47
N ILE A 208 23.08 7.78 0.21
CA ILE A 208 22.00 6.85 -0.17
C ILE A 208 22.57 5.70 -0.98
N CYS A 209 22.31 4.47 -0.53
CA CYS A 209 22.68 3.26 -1.25
C CYS A 209 21.44 2.43 -1.60
N THR A 210 21.62 1.46 -2.49
CA THR A 210 20.59 0.49 -2.87
C THR A 210 20.95 -0.93 -2.48
N LEU A 211 19.90 -1.73 -2.25
CA LEU A 211 19.91 -3.17 -2.32
C LEU A 211 19.20 -3.56 -3.61
N ASP A 212 19.95 -3.96 -4.64
CA ASP A 212 19.38 -4.58 -5.83
C ASP A 212 18.81 -5.96 -5.47
N THR A 213 17.58 -6.22 -5.90
CA THR A 213 16.87 -7.46 -5.60
C THR A 213 15.97 -7.87 -6.76
N ASP A 214 15.70 -9.16 -6.86
CA ASP A 214 14.71 -9.80 -7.72
C ASP A 214 13.38 -10.07 -6.98
N ALA A 215 13.21 -9.47 -5.81
CA ALA A 215 12.00 -9.62 -5.00
C ALA A 215 10.75 -9.25 -5.80
N LYS A 216 9.73 -10.07 -5.63
CA LYS A 216 8.40 -9.78 -6.17
C LYS A 216 7.78 -8.63 -5.39
N PHE A 217 7.04 -7.79 -6.10
CA PHE A 217 6.23 -6.76 -5.46
C PHE A 217 4.94 -6.54 -6.28
N GLU A 218 3.88 -6.21 -5.56
CA GLU A 218 2.59 -5.83 -6.13
C GLU A 218 2.20 -4.45 -5.56
N ASP A 219 1.97 -3.49 -6.46
CA ASP A 219 1.42 -2.17 -6.11
C ASP A 219 -0.08 -2.17 -6.40
N VAL A 220 -0.88 -1.99 -5.38
CA VAL A 220 -2.33 -1.85 -5.50
C VAL A 220 -2.67 -0.40 -5.87
N GLY A 221 -2.20 0.07 -7.02
CA GLY A 221 -2.27 1.48 -7.44
C GLY A 221 -3.65 1.92 -7.89
N THR A 222 -4.32 1.12 -8.70
CA THR A 222 -5.63 1.41 -9.33
C THR A 222 -6.65 0.33 -9.02
N PRO A 223 -7.96 0.54 -9.30
CA PRO A 223 -8.96 -0.51 -9.16
C PRO A 223 -8.68 -1.76 -10.01
N LEU A 224 -8.03 -1.62 -11.16
CA LEU A 224 -7.60 -2.76 -11.96
C LEU A 224 -6.42 -3.50 -11.32
N ASP A 225 -5.40 -2.77 -10.86
CA ASP A 225 -4.27 -3.37 -10.10
C ASP A 225 -4.79 -4.09 -8.86
N TYR A 226 -5.79 -3.51 -8.17
CA TYR A 226 -6.44 -4.12 -7.02
C TYR A 226 -7.10 -5.47 -7.37
N LEU A 227 -7.84 -5.54 -8.48
CA LEU A 227 -8.47 -6.79 -8.95
C LEU A 227 -7.40 -7.83 -9.30
N ASN A 228 -6.35 -7.42 -10.00
CA ASN A 228 -5.23 -8.29 -10.38
C ASN A 228 -4.47 -8.81 -9.16
N ALA A 229 -4.20 -7.97 -8.16
CA ALA A 229 -3.54 -8.37 -6.91
C ALA A 229 -4.38 -9.42 -6.15
N ASN A 230 -5.71 -9.24 -6.10
CA ASN A 230 -6.60 -10.26 -5.54
C ASN A 230 -6.44 -11.61 -6.26
N GLN A 231 -6.42 -11.62 -7.59
CA GLN A 231 -6.25 -12.84 -8.40
C GLN A 231 -4.89 -13.50 -8.15
N ALA A 232 -3.82 -12.69 -8.13
CA ALA A 232 -2.46 -13.18 -7.94
C ALA A 232 -2.28 -13.88 -6.57
N ILE A 233 -2.75 -13.25 -5.49
CA ILE A 233 -2.67 -13.82 -4.14
C ILE A 233 -3.52 -15.08 -4.03
N MET A 234 -4.77 -15.05 -4.50
CA MET A 234 -5.64 -16.22 -4.46
C MET A 234 -5.05 -17.42 -5.22
N LYS A 235 -4.45 -17.16 -6.40
CA LYS A 235 -3.76 -18.19 -7.17
C LYS A 235 -2.56 -18.77 -6.41
N SER A 236 -1.78 -17.92 -5.75
CA SER A 236 -0.64 -18.36 -4.93
C SER A 236 -1.06 -19.20 -3.73
N GLU A 237 -2.28 -18.98 -3.22
CA GLU A 237 -2.88 -19.74 -2.13
C GLU A 237 -3.69 -20.97 -2.62
N GLY A 238 -3.69 -21.28 -3.91
CA GLY A 238 -4.42 -22.40 -4.50
C GLY A 238 -5.95 -22.23 -4.46
N ARG A 239 -6.46 -21.02 -4.30
CA ARG A 239 -7.91 -20.72 -4.26
C ARG A 239 -8.45 -20.39 -5.64
N THR A 240 -9.63 -20.91 -5.95
CA THR A 240 -10.30 -20.75 -7.24
C THR A 240 -11.44 -19.75 -7.23
N SER A 241 -11.95 -19.39 -6.04
CA SER A 241 -13.06 -18.45 -5.87
C SER A 241 -12.66 -17.23 -5.05
N PHE A 242 -13.17 -16.07 -5.44
CA PHE A 242 -12.97 -14.83 -4.67
C PHE A 242 -13.65 -14.92 -3.31
N ASN A 243 -13.04 -14.33 -2.30
CA ASN A 243 -13.65 -14.22 -0.98
C ASN A 243 -14.85 -13.29 -1.04
N VAL A 244 -15.90 -13.71 -0.35
CA VAL A 244 -17.04 -12.88 0.01
C VAL A 244 -16.76 -12.32 1.40
N GLY A 245 -16.93 -11.02 1.57
CA GLY A 245 -16.69 -10.33 2.83
C GLY A 245 -17.66 -10.74 3.94
N VAL A 246 -17.37 -10.31 5.15
CA VAL A 246 -18.13 -10.65 6.35
C VAL A 246 -19.55 -10.10 6.26
N ASP A 247 -20.52 -10.84 6.79
CA ASP A 247 -21.95 -10.49 6.82
C ASP A 247 -22.56 -10.22 5.42
N SER A 248 -21.98 -10.80 4.37
CA SER A 248 -22.50 -10.69 3.01
C SER A 248 -23.33 -11.90 2.62
N THR A 249 -24.39 -11.65 1.85
CA THR A 249 -25.31 -12.68 1.38
C THR A 249 -25.36 -12.70 -0.15
N ILE A 250 -25.04 -13.84 -0.73
CA ILE A 250 -25.11 -14.06 -2.18
C ILE A 250 -26.24 -15.08 -2.46
N HIS A 251 -27.25 -14.66 -3.24
CA HIS A 251 -28.32 -15.59 -3.58
C HIS A 251 -27.79 -16.81 -4.35
N PRO A 252 -28.25 -18.04 -4.07
CA PRO A 252 -27.70 -19.26 -4.70
C PRO A 252 -27.77 -19.29 -6.23
N SER A 253 -28.73 -18.60 -6.84
CA SER A 253 -28.85 -18.49 -8.31
C SER A 253 -27.92 -17.43 -8.92
N ALA A 254 -27.25 -16.59 -8.11
CA ALA A 254 -26.33 -15.60 -8.63
C ALA A 254 -25.01 -16.24 -9.08
N ARG A 255 -24.40 -15.68 -10.11
CA ARG A 255 -23.12 -16.13 -10.64
C ARG A 255 -22.10 -14.99 -10.61
N LEU A 256 -21.05 -15.18 -9.82
CA LEU A 256 -19.95 -14.24 -9.65
C LEU A 256 -18.67 -14.86 -10.22
N THR A 257 -18.05 -14.19 -11.17
CA THR A 257 -16.77 -14.62 -11.75
C THR A 257 -15.77 -13.47 -11.70
N GLU A 258 -14.55 -13.72 -11.24
CA GLU A 258 -13.49 -12.71 -11.11
C GLU A 258 -13.98 -11.44 -10.37
N THR A 259 -14.87 -11.61 -9.39
CA THR A 259 -15.57 -10.51 -8.70
C THR A 259 -15.20 -10.50 -7.23
N VAL A 260 -14.77 -9.34 -6.72
CA VAL A 260 -14.47 -9.11 -5.31
C VAL A 260 -15.69 -8.52 -4.63
N VAL A 261 -16.09 -9.13 -3.52
CA VAL A 261 -17.21 -8.68 -2.68
C VAL A 261 -16.69 -8.35 -1.29
N TRP A 262 -16.94 -7.11 -0.86
CA TRP A 262 -16.57 -6.62 0.48
C TRP A 262 -17.62 -7.00 1.52
N ASP A 263 -17.60 -6.34 2.68
CA ASP A 263 -18.46 -6.70 3.81
C ASP A 263 -19.89 -6.18 3.67
N ARG A 264 -20.86 -6.91 4.26
CA ARG A 264 -22.28 -6.51 4.34
C ARG A 264 -22.92 -6.23 2.98
N VAL A 265 -22.52 -7.02 1.99
CA VAL A 265 -23.08 -6.94 0.62
C VAL A 265 -24.22 -7.92 0.48
N THR A 266 -25.30 -7.51 -0.18
CA THR A 266 -26.37 -8.41 -0.61
C THR A 266 -26.41 -8.47 -2.14
N VAL A 267 -26.37 -9.68 -2.69
CA VAL A 267 -26.56 -9.92 -4.13
C VAL A 267 -27.84 -10.72 -4.34
N GLY A 268 -28.77 -10.16 -5.08
CA GLY A 268 -30.08 -10.73 -5.35
C GLY A 268 -30.07 -11.93 -6.30
N SER A 269 -31.26 -12.48 -6.57
CA SER A 269 -31.44 -13.65 -7.42
C SER A 269 -31.09 -13.38 -8.87
N ASN A 270 -30.62 -14.43 -9.59
CA ASN A 270 -30.32 -14.41 -11.04
C ASN A 270 -29.30 -13.32 -11.45
N CYS A 271 -28.53 -12.79 -10.54
CA CYS A 271 -27.48 -11.80 -10.85
C CYS A 271 -26.29 -12.45 -11.56
N LYS A 272 -25.65 -11.71 -12.47
CA LYS A 272 -24.43 -12.10 -13.18
C LYS A 272 -23.40 -10.99 -13.04
N LEU A 273 -22.35 -11.22 -12.27
CA LEU A 273 -21.27 -10.24 -12.05
C LEU A 273 -19.95 -10.83 -12.57
N HIS A 274 -19.32 -10.14 -13.51
CA HIS A 274 -18.04 -10.54 -14.08
C HIS A 274 -17.02 -9.40 -14.02
N LYS A 275 -15.86 -9.66 -13.43
CA LYS A 275 -14.78 -8.66 -13.21
C LYS A 275 -15.30 -7.41 -12.51
N CYS A 276 -16.06 -7.60 -11.44
CA CYS A 276 -16.63 -6.50 -10.66
C CYS A 276 -15.96 -6.35 -9.29
N ILE A 277 -16.10 -5.16 -8.74
CA ILE A 277 -15.73 -4.85 -7.34
C ILE A 277 -17.00 -4.31 -6.68
N VAL A 278 -17.49 -5.00 -5.65
CA VAL A 278 -18.67 -4.61 -4.89
C VAL A 278 -18.21 -4.26 -3.47
N THR A 279 -18.32 -2.99 -3.10
CA THR A 279 -17.82 -2.50 -1.81
C THR A 279 -18.84 -2.66 -0.68
N ASP A 280 -18.46 -2.24 0.52
CA ASP A 280 -19.29 -2.36 1.73
C ASP A 280 -20.71 -1.83 1.55
N ASP A 281 -21.68 -2.54 2.17
CA ASP A 281 -23.06 -2.13 2.33
C ASP A 281 -23.83 -1.96 0.99
N VAL A 282 -23.35 -2.52 -0.10
CA VAL A 282 -24.02 -2.50 -1.40
C VAL A 282 -25.09 -3.58 -1.47
N ILE A 283 -26.24 -3.22 -2.00
CA ILE A 283 -27.33 -4.14 -2.34
C ILE A 283 -27.50 -4.16 -3.85
N ILE A 284 -27.22 -5.30 -4.48
CA ILE A 284 -27.48 -5.55 -5.90
C ILE A 284 -28.87 -6.18 -6.02
N PRO A 285 -29.82 -5.52 -6.70
CA PRO A 285 -31.18 -6.06 -6.91
C PRO A 285 -31.18 -7.35 -7.74
N ASP A 286 -32.31 -8.03 -7.77
CA ASP A 286 -32.50 -9.24 -8.58
C ASP A 286 -32.34 -8.98 -10.09
N ASN A 287 -31.94 -10.01 -10.85
CA ASN A 287 -31.83 -10.02 -12.30
C ASN A 287 -30.84 -8.99 -12.89
N VAL A 288 -29.86 -8.54 -12.12
CA VAL A 288 -28.83 -7.57 -12.55
C VAL A 288 -27.66 -8.28 -13.23
N THR A 289 -27.22 -7.75 -14.37
CA THR A 289 -25.97 -8.17 -15.03
C THR A 289 -24.99 -7.00 -15.05
N LEU A 290 -23.79 -7.22 -14.48
CA LEU A 290 -22.70 -6.25 -14.43
C LEU A 290 -21.41 -6.88 -14.97
N VAL A 291 -20.71 -6.16 -15.84
CA VAL A 291 -19.43 -6.57 -16.40
C VAL A 291 -18.45 -5.40 -16.26
N ARG A 292 -17.31 -5.64 -15.63
CA ARG A 292 -16.26 -4.64 -15.44
C ARG A 292 -16.79 -3.36 -14.76
N GLN A 293 -17.41 -3.53 -13.61
CA GLN A 293 -18.03 -2.43 -12.86
C GLN A 293 -17.52 -2.39 -11.41
N ILE A 294 -17.56 -1.20 -10.86
CA ILE A 294 -17.29 -0.94 -9.43
C ILE A 294 -18.59 -0.42 -8.83
N CYS A 295 -19.11 -1.11 -7.83
CA CYS A 295 -20.33 -0.74 -7.11
C CYS A 295 -19.94 -0.22 -5.72
N ILE A 296 -20.32 1.02 -5.42
CA ILE A 296 -20.09 1.67 -4.11
C ILE A 296 -21.42 2.08 -3.52
N SER A 297 -21.62 1.83 -2.23
CA SER A 297 -22.82 2.32 -1.55
C SER A 297 -22.89 3.86 -1.61
N ALA A 298 -24.07 4.39 -2.04
CA ALA A 298 -24.27 5.81 -2.24
C ALA A 298 -24.00 6.66 -0.98
N LYS A 299 -24.06 6.07 0.22
CA LYS A 299 -23.74 6.74 1.48
C LYS A 299 -22.28 7.20 1.59
N HIS A 300 -21.36 6.58 0.83
CA HIS A 300 -19.94 6.92 0.80
C HIS A 300 -19.57 7.90 -0.31
N VAL A 301 -20.48 8.19 -1.23
CA VAL A 301 -20.21 9.00 -2.42
C VAL A 301 -20.72 10.42 -2.20
N MET A 302 -19.82 11.37 -2.00
CA MET A 302 -20.20 12.78 -1.84
C MET A 302 -20.69 13.41 -3.16
N LYS A 303 -20.03 13.06 -4.28
CA LYS A 303 -20.38 13.55 -5.63
C LYS A 303 -20.27 12.39 -6.62
N PRO A 304 -21.41 11.87 -7.14
CA PRO A 304 -21.42 10.68 -8.00
C PRO A 304 -20.67 10.84 -9.34
N GLY A 305 -20.43 12.08 -9.79
CA GLY A 305 -19.74 12.33 -11.06
C GLY A 305 -20.41 11.62 -12.24
N SER A 306 -19.66 10.76 -12.94
CA SER A 306 -20.14 9.94 -14.06
C SER A 306 -20.77 8.60 -13.66
N GLY A 307 -20.93 8.32 -12.36
CA GLY A 307 -21.53 7.08 -11.87
C GLY A 307 -23.03 7.01 -12.09
N SER A 308 -23.57 5.85 -12.44
CA SER A 308 -25.00 5.58 -12.57
C SER A 308 -25.54 4.96 -11.28
N ARG A 309 -26.83 5.22 -10.97
CA ARG A 309 -27.45 4.68 -9.75
C ARG A 309 -28.05 3.29 -10.01
N LEU A 310 -27.79 2.38 -9.09
CA LEU A 310 -28.37 1.04 -9.04
C LEU A 310 -28.79 0.74 -7.58
N GLY A 311 -30.08 0.83 -7.29
CA GLY A 311 -30.58 0.65 -5.93
C GLY A 311 -29.93 1.64 -4.94
N ASN A 312 -29.24 1.10 -3.93
CA ASN A 312 -28.48 1.89 -2.94
C ASN A 312 -27.02 2.17 -3.37
N ALA A 313 -26.61 1.72 -4.58
CA ALA A 313 -25.25 1.85 -5.06
C ALA A 313 -25.12 2.91 -6.16
N ILE A 314 -23.90 3.44 -6.30
CA ILE A 314 -23.41 4.14 -7.48
C ILE A 314 -22.44 3.21 -8.20
N VAL A 315 -22.63 3.04 -9.50
CA VAL A 315 -21.87 2.11 -10.35
C VAL A 315 -20.94 2.91 -11.27
N TYR A 316 -19.69 2.55 -11.27
CA TYR A 316 -18.65 3.15 -12.11
C TYR A 316 -18.00 2.10 -13.01
N PRO A 317 -17.59 2.45 -14.23
CA PRO A 317 -16.83 1.52 -15.08
C PRO A 317 -15.47 1.21 -14.48
N LEU A 318 -15.08 -0.07 -14.50
CA LEU A 318 -13.69 -0.48 -14.19
C LEU A 318 -12.83 -0.20 -15.44
N LYS A 319 -12.11 0.92 -15.42
CA LYS A 319 -11.25 1.36 -16.53
C LYS A 319 -10.07 0.42 -16.74
N THR A 320 -9.64 0.23 -17.99
CA THR A 320 -8.56 -0.69 -18.40
C THR A 320 -7.20 -0.05 -18.55
N GLY A 321 -7.06 1.25 -18.33
CA GLY A 321 -5.82 2.02 -18.46
C GLY A 321 -6.00 3.45 -17.98
N TYR A 322 -4.89 4.15 -17.83
CA TYR A 322 -4.85 5.60 -17.61
C TYR A 322 -5.24 6.34 -18.89
#